data_49a1058b83cd976a0a37e2a0e2d023f0
#
_entry.id   49a1058b83cd976a0a37e2a0e2d023f0
#
_cell.length_a   1.000
_cell.length_b   1.000
_cell.length_c   1.000
_cell.angle_alpha   90.00
_cell.angle_beta   90.00
_cell.angle_gamma   90.00
#
_symmetry.space_group_name_H-M   'P 1'
#
loop_
_entity.id
_entity.type
_entity.pdbx_description
1 polymer ?
#
loop_
_entity_poly.entity_id
_entity_poly.type
_entity_poly.pdbx_seq_one_letter_code
_entity_poly.pdbx_strand_id
1 'polypeptide(L)'
;MLKINLFILMITVAMSSGAIAQSPQAQKILIYKGPGTCQGCPEAISSLLTKAGFNTQYIKPGQLTKKNFKKTAMYVQPGGSDDASEVINALSKNEIKNLKSYVFNGGKYLGICSGGYLAGRHIVDKETIKSFSLLPTTVDEEQEDPDSKIERIKWKNKKRSVYFQSGPAFNLKHLPNADIWAIYTKTGNGAALINKYGHGKVGVIGPHLEATEDWFDDSDLESPGLSHHLLMDFINTLLQDKSIFKRIILNG
;
A
#
# COMPACT_ATOMS: atom_id res chain seq x y z
N MET A 1 -25.36 74.64 40.70
CA MET A 1 -24.14 74.08 40.07
C MET A 1 -24.33 72.59 39.88
N LEU A 2 -24.62 72.19 38.63
CA LEU A 2 -24.94 70.81 38.28
C LEU A 2 -23.65 70.19 37.67
N LYS A 3 -23.10 69.14 38.33
CA LYS A 3 -21.93 68.43 37.84
C LYS A 3 -22.40 67.31 36.91
N ILE A 4 -22.11 67.41 35.65
CA ILE A 4 -22.35 66.38 34.63
C ILE A 4 -21.14 65.43 34.64
N ASN A 5 -21.33 64.16 35.08
CA ASN A 5 -20.34 63.12 34.97
C ASN A 5 -20.46 62.47 33.59
N LEU A 6 -19.43 62.65 32.76
CA LEU A 6 -19.29 62.03 31.46
C LEU A 6 -18.67 60.61 31.61
N PHE A 7 -19.46 59.59 31.44
CA PHE A 7 -19.02 58.18 31.40
C PHE A 7 -18.54 57.86 29.99
N ILE A 8 -17.24 57.71 29.77
CA ILE A 8 -16.67 57.23 28.50
C ILE A 8 -16.73 55.71 28.53
N LEU A 9 -17.62 55.14 27.69
CA LEU A 9 -17.73 53.71 27.44
C LEU A 9 -16.65 53.29 26.43
N MET A 10 -15.58 52.63 26.91
CA MET A 10 -14.60 52.01 26.02
C MET A 10 -15.18 50.70 25.48
N ILE A 11 -15.48 50.65 24.18
CA ILE A 11 -15.85 49.41 23.46
C ILE A 11 -14.55 48.73 23.02
N THR A 12 -14.16 47.66 23.69
CA THR A 12 -13.08 46.80 23.24
C THR A 12 -13.59 45.84 22.16
N VAL A 13 -13.23 46.13 20.91
CA VAL A 13 -13.47 45.21 19.79
C VAL A 13 -12.46 44.03 19.91
N ALA A 14 -12.92 42.91 20.38
CA ALA A 14 -12.15 41.67 20.33
C ALA A 14 -12.07 41.18 18.89
N MET A 15 -10.94 41.38 18.22
CA MET A 15 -10.62 40.74 16.95
C MET A 15 -10.40 39.26 17.19
N SER A 16 -11.41 38.44 16.93
CA SER A 16 -11.25 36.98 16.86
C SER A 16 -10.44 36.66 15.60
N SER A 17 -9.14 36.38 15.76
CA SER A 17 -8.31 35.78 14.71
C SER A 17 -8.85 34.37 14.42
N GLY A 18 -9.70 34.25 13.40
CA GLY A 18 -10.12 32.97 12.87
C GLY A 18 -8.88 32.22 12.38
N ALA A 19 -8.44 31.22 13.12
CA ALA A 19 -7.45 30.28 12.65
C ALA A 19 -8.06 29.60 11.41
N ILE A 20 -7.54 29.93 10.22
CA ILE A 20 -7.85 29.19 9.00
C ILE A 20 -7.32 27.77 9.24
N ALA A 21 -8.21 26.82 9.49
CA ALA A 21 -7.86 25.41 9.56
C ALA A 21 -7.31 25.03 8.18
N GLN A 22 -6.00 24.85 8.07
CA GLN A 22 -5.39 24.27 6.88
C GLN A 22 -6.02 22.92 6.65
N SER A 23 -6.61 22.71 5.46
CA SER A 23 -7.10 21.39 5.04
C SER A 23 -5.94 20.39 5.23
N PRO A 24 -6.22 19.19 5.75
CA PRO A 24 -5.17 18.18 5.94
C PRO A 24 -4.46 17.97 4.60
N GLN A 25 -3.15 18.23 4.57
CA GLN A 25 -2.37 18.04 3.35
C GLN A 25 -2.49 16.58 2.93
N ALA A 26 -2.91 16.34 1.68
CA ALA A 26 -3.06 15.00 1.14
C ALA A 26 -1.78 14.17 1.34
N GLN A 27 -1.92 12.96 1.90
CA GLN A 27 -0.78 12.09 2.19
C GLN A 27 -0.07 11.69 0.89
N LYS A 28 1.25 11.88 0.86
CA LYS A 28 2.08 11.52 -0.30
C LYS A 28 2.27 10.01 -0.38
N ILE A 29 1.97 9.45 -1.54
CA ILE A 29 2.22 8.04 -1.87
C ILE A 29 3.16 7.97 -3.08
N LEU A 30 4.23 7.19 -2.94
CA LEU A 30 5.15 6.90 -4.02
C LEU A 30 4.80 5.57 -4.67
N ILE A 31 4.63 5.56 -6.00
CA ILE A 31 4.29 4.37 -6.78
C ILE A 31 5.45 4.09 -7.74
N TYR A 32 6.05 2.91 -7.64
CA TYR A 32 7.11 2.52 -8.55
C TYR A 32 6.57 2.37 -9.98
N LYS A 33 7.26 3.01 -10.93
CA LYS A 33 7.00 2.90 -12.36
C LYS A 33 8.33 2.87 -13.10
N GLY A 34 8.81 1.67 -13.40
CA GLY A 34 10.09 1.42 -14.00
C GLY A 34 10.18 0.00 -14.58
N PRO A 35 11.38 -0.47 -14.96
CA PRO A 35 11.55 -1.84 -15.42
C PRO A 35 10.92 -2.84 -14.45
N GLY A 36 10.32 -3.89 -14.97
CA GLY A 36 9.65 -4.94 -14.19
C GLY A 36 8.25 -4.58 -13.70
N THR A 37 7.65 -3.44 -14.10
CA THR A 37 6.21 -3.19 -13.87
C THR A 37 5.38 -3.56 -15.09
N CYS A 38 4.21 -4.16 -14.90
CA CYS A 38 3.27 -4.43 -15.99
C CYS A 38 2.68 -3.14 -16.57
N GLN A 39 2.27 -3.19 -17.82
CA GLN A 39 1.58 -2.09 -18.46
C GLN A 39 0.24 -1.83 -17.76
N GLY A 40 -0.04 -0.59 -17.39
CA GLY A 40 -1.28 -0.19 -16.73
C GLY A 40 -1.33 -0.41 -15.21
N CYS A 41 -0.49 -1.27 -14.61
CA CYS A 41 -0.52 -1.54 -13.17
C CYS A 41 -0.23 -0.30 -12.31
N PRO A 42 0.84 0.49 -12.58
CA PRO A 42 1.06 1.73 -11.85
C PRO A 42 -0.07 2.74 -12.01
N GLU A 43 -0.67 2.80 -13.19
CA GLU A 43 -1.76 3.72 -13.52
C GLU A 43 -3.06 3.35 -12.79
N ALA A 44 -3.42 2.08 -12.78
CA ALA A 44 -4.63 1.59 -12.11
C ALA A 44 -4.60 1.95 -10.62
N ILE A 45 -3.52 1.60 -9.91
CA ILE A 45 -3.40 1.94 -8.48
C ILE A 45 -3.29 3.44 -8.26
N SER A 46 -2.59 4.20 -9.12
CA SER A 46 -2.50 5.66 -9.01
C SER A 46 -3.86 6.33 -9.16
N SER A 47 -4.67 5.89 -10.13
CA SER A 47 -6.01 6.40 -10.36
C SER A 47 -6.90 6.21 -9.13
N LEU A 48 -6.92 5.01 -8.54
CA LEU A 48 -7.69 4.70 -7.35
C LEU A 48 -7.29 5.57 -6.15
N LEU A 49 -5.99 5.67 -5.89
CA LEU A 49 -5.46 6.44 -4.78
C LEU A 49 -5.72 7.94 -4.95
N THR A 50 -5.58 8.46 -6.17
CA THR A 50 -5.87 9.87 -6.47
C THR A 50 -7.36 10.18 -6.27
N LYS A 51 -8.26 9.31 -6.75
CA LYS A 51 -9.71 9.43 -6.51
C LYS A 51 -10.05 9.38 -5.02
N ALA A 52 -9.28 8.65 -4.22
CA ALA A 52 -9.43 8.61 -2.76
C ALA A 52 -8.79 9.80 -2.03
N GLY A 53 -8.23 10.79 -2.73
CA GLY A 53 -7.69 12.02 -2.16
C GLY A 53 -6.22 11.96 -1.75
N PHE A 54 -5.47 10.92 -2.14
CA PHE A 54 -4.03 10.85 -1.90
C PHE A 54 -3.24 11.64 -2.96
N ASN A 55 -2.08 12.16 -2.56
CA ASN A 55 -1.12 12.76 -3.49
C ASN A 55 -0.18 11.67 -4.02
N THR A 56 -0.49 11.12 -5.19
CA THR A 56 0.32 10.06 -5.82
C THR A 56 1.44 10.65 -6.66
N GLN A 57 2.61 10.03 -6.61
CA GLN A 57 3.77 10.39 -7.41
C GLN A 57 4.46 9.12 -7.90
N TYR A 58 4.77 9.05 -9.19
CA TYR A 58 5.60 7.98 -9.72
C TYR A 58 7.06 8.16 -9.30
N ILE A 59 7.71 7.03 -8.99
CA ILE A 59 9.13 6.96 -8.67
C ILE A 59 9.77 5.84 -9.51
N LYS A 60 10.98 6.09 -10.01
CA LYS A 60 11.73 5.19 -10.89
C LYS A 60 13.14 4.95 -10.37
N PRO A 61 13.90 4.00 -10.95
CA PRO A 61 15.31 3.78 -10.60
C PRO A 61 16.12 5.09 -10.61
N GLY A 62 17.04 5.22 -9.67
CA GLY A 62 17.79 6.45 -9.39
C GLY A 62 17.08 7.43 -8.45
N GLN A 63 15.80 7.19 -8.13
CA GLN A 63 15.00 8.11 -7.34
C GLN A 63 14.61 7.58 -5.94
N LEU A 64 14.88 6.31 -5.59
CA LEU A 64 14.57 5.75 -4.28
C LEU A 64 15.58 6.25 -3.23
N THR A 65 15.51 7.55 -2.95
CA THR A 65 16.43 8.26 -2.04
C THR A 65 15.76 8.58 -0.70
N LYS A 66 16.57 8.77 0.35
CA LYS A 66 16.08 9.23 1.65
C LYS A 66 15.27 10.54 1.55
N LYS A 67 15.67 11.45 0.62
CA LYS A 67 14.96 12.72 0.38
C LYS A 67 13.55 12.46 -0.15
N ASN A 68 13.39 11.58 -1.13
CA ASN A 68 12.10 11.28 -1.74
C ASN A 68 11.18 10.54 -0.78
N PHE A 69 11.72 9.67 0.08
CA PHE A 69 10.95 9.00 1.14
C PHE A 69 10.52 9.93 2.28
N LYS A 70 11.11 11.12 2.40
CA LYS A 70 10.70 12.08 3.45
C LYS A 70 9.24 12.49 3.26
N LYS A 71 8.46 12.43 4.34
CA LYS A 71 7.00 12.72 4.35
C LYS A 71 6.18 11.81 3.40
N THR A 72 6.71 10.65 3.01
CA THR A 72 5.96 9.64 2.26
C THR A 72 5.16 8.78 3.24
N ALA A 73 3.86 8.69 3.04
CA ALA A 73 2.98 7.86 3.86
C ALA A 73 3.10 6.37 3.50
N MET A 74 3.21 6.07 2.20
CA MET A 74 3.32 4.70 1.69
C MET A 74 4.13 4.66 0.38
N TYR A 75 4.91 3.60 0.21
CA TYR A 75 5.49 3.19 -1.06
C TYR A 75 4.71 2.00 -1.60
N VAL A 76 4.36 2.06 -2.88
CA VAL A 76 3.64 1.00 -3.60
C VAL A 76 4.57 0.38 -4.64
N GLN A 77 4.72 -0.94 -4.57
CA GLN A 77 5.29 -1.77 -5.62
C GLN A 77 4.14 -2.48 -6.33
N PRO A 78 3.76 -2.04 -7.53
CA PRO A 78 2.62 -2.62 -8.26
C PRO A 78 2.96 -3.98 -8.87
N GLY A 79 2.01 -4.55 -9.60
CA GLY A 79 2.18 -5.73 -10.41
C GLY A 79 3.33 -5.59 -11.41
N GLY A 80 3.87 -6.70 -11.88
CA GLY A 80 5.07 -6.74 -12.68
C GLY A 80 4.94 -7.54 -13.96
N SER A 81 6.05 -7.55 -14.71
CA SER A 81 6.30 -8.50 -15.77
C SER A 81 6.49 -9.92 -15.23
N ASP A 82 6.60 -10.89 -16.10
CA ASP A 82 6.84 -12.30 -15.73
C ASP A 82 8.18 -12.53 -14.99
N ASP A 83 9.07 -11.56 -15.03
CA ASP A 83 10.34 -11.59 -14.31
C ASP A 83 10.46 -10.48 -13.26
N ALA A 84 10.07 -10.77 -12.03
CA ALA A 84 10.21 -9.85 -10.90
C ALA A 84 11.67 -9.42 -10.64
N SER A 85 12.68 -10.14 -11.17
CA SER A 85 14.09 -9.77 -11.02
C SER A 85 14.46 -8.49 -11.78
N GLU A 86 13.69 -8.11 -12.79
CA GLU A 86 13.91 -6.85 -13.52
C GLU A 86 13.89 -5.63 -12.60
N VAL A 87 12.99 -5.60 -11.60
CA VAL A 87 12.95 -4.54 -10.61
C VAL A 87 14.23 -4.49 -9.79
N ILE A 88 14.69 -5.66 -9.31
CA ILE A 88 15.93 -5.76 -8.50
C ILE A 88 17.15 -5.34 -9.28
N ASN A 89 17.23 -5.76 -10.56
CA ASN A 89 18.35 -5.44 -11.44
C ASN A 89 18.37 -3.94 -11.84
N ALA A 90 17.22 -3.29 -11.89
CA ALA A 90 17.10 -1.86 -12.19
C ALA A 90 17.46 -0.97 -10.99
N LEU A 91 17.38 -1.48 -9.76
CA LEU A 91 17.65 -0.72 -8.55
C LEU A 91 19.08 -0.91 -8.04
N SER A 92 19.72 0.16 -7.64
CA SER A 92 21.00 0.08 -6.94
C SER A 92 20.83 -0.51 -5.54
N LYS A 93 21.88 -1.16 -5.02
CA LYS A 93 21.91 -1.66 -3.62
C LYS A 93 21.57 -0.58 -2.60
N ASN A 94 21.95 0.67 -2.89
CA ASN A 94 21.67 1.81 -2.00
C ASN A 94 20.17 2.18 -2.02
N GLU A 95 19.50 2.09 -3.14
CA GLU A 95 18.06 2.32 -3.27
C GLU A 95 17.26 1.28 -2.52
N ILE A 96 17.60 0.00 -2.68
CA ILE A 96 16.99 -1.10 -1.89
C ILE A 96 17.21 -0.87 -0.39
N LYS A 97 18.43 -0.46 0.02
CA LYS A 97 18.72 -0.10 1.42
C LYS A 97 17.87 1.07 1.91
N ASN A 98 17.66 2.10 1.09
CA ASN A 98 16.83 3.26 1.42
C ASN A 98 15.37 2.86 1.61
N LEU A 99 14.81 2.03 0.70
CA LEU A 99 13.46 1.48 0.83
C LEU A 99 13.29 0.68 2.13
N LYS A 100 14.22 -0.25 2.40
CA LYS A 100 14.22 -1.04 3.64
C LYS A 100 14.28 -0.13 4.88
N SER A 101 15.16 0.85 4.88
CA SER A 101 15.30 1.80 5.99
C SER A 101 14.04 2.64 6.17
N TYR A 102 13.40 3.08 5.08
CA TYR A 102 12.15 3.81 5.11
C TYR A 102 11.06 2.99 5.81
N VAL A 103 10.86 1.74 5.40
CA VAL A 103 9.85 0.87 6.03
C VAL A 103 10.22 0.57 7.46
N PHE A 104 11.49 0.22 7.76
CA PHE A 104 11.95 -0.10 9.11
C PHE A 104 11.68 1.03 10.10
N ASN A 105 11.82 2.29 9.67
CA ASN A 105 11.62 3.49 10.51
C ASN A 105 10.17 4.00 10.53
N GLY A 106 9.19 3.19 10.17
CA GLY A 106 7.76 3.52 10.31
C GLY A 106 7.02 3.72 9.00
N GLY A 107 7.70 3.71 7.85
CA GLY A 107 7.08 3.75 6.53
C GLY A 107 6.20 2.53 6.26
N LYS A 108 5.38 2.63 5.23
CA LYS A 108 4.47 1.55 4.80
C LYS A 108 4.85 1.10 3.40
N TYR A 109 4.91 -0.20 3.21
CA TYR A 109 5.08 -0.85 1.91
C TYR A 109 3.78 -1.52 1.51
N LEU A 110 3.31 -1.31 0.30
CA LEU A 110 2.25 -2.07 -0.34
C LEU A 110 2.83 -2.77 -1.56
N GLY A 111 2.79 -4.11 -1.57
CA GLY A 111 3.15 -4.92 -2.72
C GLY A 111 1.94 -5.65 -3.29
N ILE A 112 1.70 -5.48 -4.59
CA ILE A 112 0.60 -6.14 -5.31
C ILE A 112 1.20 -7.07 -6.36
N CYS A 113 0.74 -8.31 -6.45
CA CYS A 113 1.24 -9.33 -7.39
C CYS A 113 2.78 -9.41 -7.33
N SER A 114 3.50 -9.03 -8.38
CA SER A 114 4.97 -8.98 -8.41
C SER A 114 5.57 -8.24 -7.20
N GLY A 115 4.92 -7.16 -6.73
CA GLY A 115 5.31 -6.48 -5.51
C GLY A 115 5.20 -7.33 -4.25
N GLY A 116 4.34 -8.33 -4.23
CA GLY A 116 4.23 -9.32 -3.16
C GLY A 116 5.43 -10.27 -3.14
N TYR A 117 5.88 -10.79 -4.31
CA TYR A 117 7.12 -11.58 -4.43
C TYR A 117 8.33 -10.78 -3.96
N LEU A 118 8.44 -9.53 -4.40
CA LEU A 118 9.55 -8.64 -4.05
C LEU A 118 9.62 -8.32 -2.56
N ALA A 119 8.54 -8.44 -1.82
CA ALA A 119 8.56 -8.30 -0.35
C ALA A 119 9.29 -9.46 0.35
N GLY A 120 9.39 -10.64 -0.26
CA GLY A 120 10.06 -11.83 0.26
C GLY A 120 11.56 -11.70 0.39
N ARG A 121 12.22 -12.81 0.78
CA ARG A 121 13.68 -12.89 0.90
C ARG A 121 14.39 -13.07 -0.43
N HIS A 122 13.84 -13.93 -1.29
CA HIS A 122 14.37 -14.30 -2.60
C HIS A 122 13.23 -14.41 -3.60
N ILE A 123 13.57 -14.27 -4.89
CA ILE A 123 12.67 -14.57 -6.00
C ILE A 123 12.71 -16.09 -6.21
N VAL A 124 11.55 -16.72 -6.25
CA VAL A 124 11.40 -18.20 -6.14
C VAL A 124 12.19 -18.96 -7.19
N ASP A 125 12.05 -18.61 -8.45
CA ASP A 125 12.74 -19.33 -9.56
C ASP A 125 14.21 -18.94 -9.70
N LYS A 126 14.69 -18.00 -8.89
CA LYS A 126 16.03 -17.47 -8.92
C LYS A 126 16.57 -17.28 -7.49
N GLU A 127 16.73 -18.36 -6.76
CA GLU A 127 17.14 -18.35 -5.33
C GLU A 127 18.40 -17.49 -5.04
N THR A 128 19.24 -17.29 -6.03
CA THR A 128 20.44 -16.45 -5.93
C THR A 128 20.11 -14.97 -5.92
N ILE A 129 18.94 -14.54 -6.38
CA ILE A 129 18.52 -13.14 -6.44
C ILE A 129 17.78 -12.77 -5.17
N LYS A 130 18.48 -12.02 -4.30
CA LYS A 130 17.86 -11.46 -3.08
C LYS A 130 16.85 -10.41 -3.46
N SER A 131 15.66 -10.53 -2.91
CA SER A 131 14.59 -9.56 -3.03
C SER A 131 14.69 -8.47 -1.94
N PHE A 132 13.63 -7.69 -1.69
CA PHE A 132 13.66 -6.62 -0.67
C PHE A 132 13.81 -7.14 0.75
N SER A 133 13.49 -8.40 1.01
CA SER A 133 13.56 -9.03 2.35
C SER A 133 12.83 -8.21 3.43
N LEU A 134 11.61 -7.80 3.14
CA LEU A 134 10.71 -7.11 4.06
C LEU A 134 9.82 -8.10 4.83
N LEU A 135 9.58 -9.29 4.24
CA LEU A 135 8.96 -10.44 4.91
C LEU A 135 10.02 -11.45 5.32
N PRO A 136 9.85 -12.17 6.43
CA PRO A 136 10.82 -13.16 6.92
C PRO A 136 10.75 -14.52 6.19
N THR A 137 10.18 -14.58 5.00
CA THR A 137 9.98 -15.80 4.21
C THR A 137 10.28 -15.60 2.74
N THR A 138 10.54 -16.68 2.02
CA THR A 138 10.44 -16.73 0.56
C THR A 138 8.95 -16.73 0.21
N VAL A 139 8.58 -16.11 -0.90
CA VAL A 139 7.21 -16.05 -1.39
C VAL A 139 7.15 -16.88 -2.66
N ASP A 140 6.17 -17.75 -2.73
CA ASP A 140 5.98 -18.70 -3.82
C ASP A 140 4.80 -18.30 -4.71
N GLU A 141 4.66 -18.91 -5.86
CA GLU A 141 3.51 -18.75 -6.74
C GLU A 141 2.30 -19.51 -6.18
N GLU A 142 1.11 -18.95 -6.31
CA GLU A 142 -0.11 -19.67 -5.91
C GLU A 142 -0.45 -20.80 -6.88
N GLN A 143 -0.23 -20.58 -8.17
CA GLN A 143 -0.49 -21.53 -9.24
C GLN A 143 0.50 -21.32 -10.38
N GLU A 144 0.98 -22.43 -10.97
CA GLU A 144 1.92 -22.43 -12.11
C GLU A 144 1.23 -22.09 -13.47
N ASP A 145 0.09 -21.45 -13.46
CA ASP A 145 -0.69 -21.10 -14.65
C ASP A 145 -0.59 -19.59 -14.90
N PRO A 146 0.05 -19.14 -16.00
CA PRO A 146 0.30 -17.73 -16.27
C PRO A 146 -0.95 -16.98 -16.76
N ASP A 147 -2.01 -17.70 -17.14
CA ASP A 147 -3.20 -17.10 -17.72
C ASP A 147 -3.99 -16.30 -16.68
N SER A 148 -4.57 -15.21 -17.15
CA SER A 148 -5.50 -14.41 -16.36
C SER A 148 -6.76 -15.22 -16.03
N LYS A 149 -7.26 -15.11 -14.81
CA LYS A 149 -8.46 -15.85 -14.36
C LYS A 149 -9.19 -15.14 -13.23
N ILE A 150 -10.38 -15.65 -12.93
CA ILE A 150 -11.12 -15.29 -11.73
C ILE A 150 -10.71 -16.25 -10.60
N GLU A 151 -9.99 -15.73 -9.61
CA GLU A 151 -9.58 -16.51 -8.45
C GLU A 151 -10.55 -16.33 -7.28
N ARG A 152 -10.75 -17.40 -6.51
CA ARG A 152 -11.61 -17.38 -5.32
C ARG A 152 -10.80 -17.24 -4.06
N ILE A 153 -11.06 -16.15 -3.34
CA ILE A 153 -10.44 -15.89 -2.04
C ILE A 153 -11.49 -15.80 -0.93
N LYS A 154 -11.06 -16.00 0.29
CA LYS A 154 -11.84 -15.69 1.49
C LYS A 154 -11.26 -14.44 2.14
N TRP A 155 -11.89 -13.30 1.90
CA TRP A 155 -11.51 -12.00 2.42
C TRP A 155 -12.26 -11.72 3.73
N LYS A 156 -11.55 -11.62 4.87
CA LYS A 156 -12.18 -11.42 6.19
C LYS A 156 -13.44 -12.29 6.38
N ASN A 157 -13.32 -13.57 6.16
CA ASN A 157 -14.43 -14.55 6.28
C ASN A 157 -15.54 -14.48 5.20
N LYS A 158 -15.47 -13.58 4.21
CA LYS A 158 -16.43 -13.52 3.09
C LYS A 158 -15.78 -14.02 1.82
N LYS A 159 -16.46 -14.91 1.09
CA LYS A 159 -16.00 -15.36 -0.24
C LYS A 159 -16.03 -14.20 -1.22
N ARG A 160 -14.97 -14.07 -2.03
CA ARG A 160 -14.85 -13.09 -3.11
C ARG A 160 -14.26 -13.76 -4.33
N SER A 161 -14.63 -13.27 -5.49
CA SER A 161 -14.02 -13.58 -6.78
C SER A 161 -13.26 -12.35 -7.25
N VAL A 162 -12.01 -12.50 -7.63
CA VAL A 162 -11.09 -11.38 -7.91
C VAL A 162 -10.26 -11.70 -9.16
N TYR A 163 -9.79 -10.67 -9.85
CA TYR A 163 -8.84 -10.83 -10.95
C TYR A 163 -7.50 -11.34 -10.44
N PHE A 164 -6.97 -12.34 -11.12
CA PHE A 164 -5.72 -12.99 -10.75
C PHE A 164 -4.90 -13.35 -11.98
N GLN A 165 -3.60 -13.12 -11.94
CA GLN A 165 -2.63 -13.58 -12.92
C GLN A 165 -1.28 -13.80 -12.23
N SER A 166 -0.79 -15.02 -12.20
CA SER A 166 0.53 -15.41 -11.64
C SER A 166 0.86 -14.75 -10.30
N GLY A 167 -0.14 -14.62 -9.42
CA GLY A 167 0.03 -13.92 -8.15
C GLY A 167 0.71 -14.78 -7.07
N PRO A 168 1.36 -14.14 -6.08
CA PRO A 168 2.05 -14.83 -4.99
C PRO A 168 1.11 -15.47 -3.98
N ALA A 169 1.59 -16.56 -3.39
CA ALA A 169 1.07 -17.21 -2.21
C ALA A 169 1.97 -16.96 -1.00
N PHE A 170 1.36 -16.65 0.13
CA PHE A 170 2.11 -16.40 1.37
C PHE A 170 1.93 -17.59 2.32
N ASN A 171 3.04 -18.28 2.65
CA ASN A 171 3.02 -19.39 3.61
C ASN A 171 2.80 -18.83 5.03
N LEU A 172 1.59 -19.00 5.54
CA LEU A 172 1.17 -18.45 6.84
C LEU A 172 1.92 -19.06 8.03
N LYS A 173 2.46 -20.28 7.91
CA LYS A 173 3.28 -20.89 8.96
C LYS A 173 4.57 -20.11 9.22
N HIS A 174 5.10 -19.44 8.22
CA HIS A 174 6.30 -18.60 8.33
C HIS A 174 5.99 -17.15 8.75
N LEU A 175 4.70 -16.81 8.90
CA LEU A 175 4.21 -15.46 9.19
C LEU A 175 3.24 -15.45 10.38
N PRO A 176 3.62 -16.02 11.55
CA PRO A 176 2.67 -16.24 12.66
C PRO A 176 2.12 -14.96 13.29
N ASN A 177 2.78 -13.83 13.08
CA ASN A 177 2.36 -12.52 13.61
C ASN A 177 1.73 -11.61 12.57
N ALA A 178 1.48 -12.11 11.35
CA ALA A 178 0.82 -11.33 10.31
C ALA A 178 -0.68 -11.18 10.59
N ASP A 179 -1.23 -10.03 10.27
CA ASP A 179 -2.66 -9.79 10.21
C ASP A 179 -3.17 -10.31 8.86
N ILE A 180 -3.86 -11.46 8.87
CA ILE A 180 -4.32 -12.15 7.67
C ILE A 180 -5.64 -11.55 7.21
N TRP A 181 -5.65 -11.02 5.99
CA TRP A 181 -6.82 -10.40 5.37
C TRP A 181 -7.55 -11.32 4.42
N ALA A 182 -6.79 -12.12 3.66
CA ALA A 182 -7.37 -13.08 2.74
C ALA A 182 -6.55 -14.37 2.65
N ILE A 183 -7.24 -15.45 2.33
CA ILE A 183 -6.64 -16.73 1.95
C ILE A 183 -7.23 -17.19 0.61
N TYR A 184 -6.44 -17.90 -0.19
CA TYR A 184 -6.92 -18.61 -1.37
C TYR A 184 -7.79 -19.77 -0.94
N THR A 185 -8.98 -19.92 -1.55
CA THR A 185 -9.95 -20.94 -1.09
C THR A 185 -9.54 -22.36 -1.44
N LYS A 186 -8.72 -22.53 -2.48
CA LYS A 186 -8.25 -23.84 -2.98
C LYS A 186 -7.12 -24.39 -2.14
N THR A 187 -6.13 -23.57 -1.83
CA THR A 187 -4.87 -24.00 -1.18
C THR A 187 -4.82 -23.67 0.32
N GLY A 188 -5.57 -22.65 0.76
CA GLY A 188 -5.48 -22.13 2.13
C GLY A 188 -4.27 -21.22 2.38
N ASN A 189 -3.44 -20.97 1.38
CA ASN A 189 -2.33 -20.03 1.45
C ASN A 189 -2.83 -18.60 1.66
N GLY A 190 -1.99 -17.74 2.21
CA GLY A 190 -2.29 -16.31 2.33
C GLY A 190 -2.40 -15.65 0.96
N ALA A 191 -3.50 -14.92 0.72
CA ALA A 191 -3.72 -14.10 -0.48
C ALA A 191 -3.52 -12.62 -0.22
N ALA A 192 -3.73 -12.16 1.02
CA ALA A 192 -3.42 -10.80 1.46
C ALA A 192 -3.13 -10.77 2.96
N LEU A 193 -2.12 -10.03 3.37
CA LEU A 193 -1.74 -9.87 4.77
C LEU A 193 -0.98 -8.57 5.04
N ILE A 194 -0.97 -8.17 6.31
CA ILE A 194 -0.13 -7.07 6.81
C ILE A 194 0.82 -7.64 7.86
N ASN A 195 2.13 -7.47 7.65
CA ASN A 195 3.16 -7.86 8.60
C ASN A 195 3.94 -6.64 9.11
N LYS A 196 4.54 -6.75 10.30
CA LYS A 196 5.42 -5.72 10.84
C LYS A 196 6.83 -5.85 10.26
N TYR A 197 7.48 -4.70 10.03
CA TYR A 197 8.91 -4.64 9.70
C TYR A 197 9.53 -3.44 10.44
N GLY A 198 10.23 -3.69 11.52
CA GLY A 198 10.66 -2.65 12.45
C GLY A 198 9.47 -1.88 13.03
N HIS A 199 9.48 -0.58 12.89
CA HIS A 199 8.37 0.31 13.28
C HIS A 199 7.32 0.49 12.18
N GLY A 200 7.60 0.00 10.96
CA GLY A 200 6.71 0.09 9.81
C GLY A 200 5.87 -1.14 9.57
N LYS A 201 5.19 -1.15 8.45
CA LYS A 201 4.31 -2.24 8.03
C LYS A 201 4.53 -2.59 6.57
N VAL A 202 4.35 -3.86 6.27
CA VAL A 202 4.40 -4.44 4.94
C VAL A 202 3.04 -5.06 4.66
N GLY A 203 2.28 -4.45 3.76
CA GLY A 203 1.06 -5.00 3.21
C GLY A 203 1.37 -5.69 1.89
N VAL A 204 0.89 -6.90 1.71
CA VAL A 204 1.03 -7.64 0.45
C VAL A 204 -0.29 -8.25 0.03
N ILE A 205 -0.54 -8.26 -1.28
CA ILE A 205 -1.75 -8.76 -1.93
C ILE A 205 -1.32 -9.55 -3.16
N GLY A 206 -1.76 -10.80 -3.27
CA GLY A 206 -1.47 -11.65 -4.44
C GLY A 206 -2.33 -11.28 -5.65
N PRO A 207 -3.66 -11.29 -5.55
CA PRO A 207 -4.55 -10.90 -6.64
C PRO A 207 -4.48 -9.41 -6.96
N HIS A 208 -4.98 -9.03 -8.14
CA HIS A 208 -5.09 -7.64 -8.59
C HIS A 208 -6.44 -7.04 -8.17
N LEU A 209 -6.49 -6.45 -6.97
CA LEU A 209 -7.70 -5.76 -6.49
C LEU A 209 -7.89 -4.37 -7.13
N GLU A 210 -6.86 -3.87 -7.82
CA GLU A 210 -6.85 -2.63 -8.58
C GLU A 210 -7.33 -2.80 -10.02
N ALA A 211 -7.55 -4.06 -10.48
CA ALA A 211 -7.98 -4.35 -11.84
C ALA A 211 -9.20 -3.52 -12.25
N THR A 212 -9.19 -3.03 -13.48
CA THR A 212 -10.30 -2.29 -14.12
C THR A 212 -11.13 -3.24 -15.00
N GLU A 213 -12.29 -2.82 -15.46
CA GLU A 213 -13.11 -3.64 -16.37
C GLU A 213 -12.32 -4.01 -17.63
N ASP A 214 -11.51 -3.10 -18.18
CA ASP A 214 -10.69 -3.38 -19.38
C ASP A 214 -9.79 -4.62 -19.21
N TRP A 215 -9.30 -4.90 -17.99
CA TRP A 215 -8.45 -6.09 -17.74
C TRP A 215 -9.23 -7.39 -17.90
N PHE A 216 -10.51 -7.38 -17.52
CA PHE A 216 -11.38 -8.53 -17.69
C PHE A 216 -11.72 -8.73 -19.17
N ASP A 217 -12.06 -7.63 -19.88
CA ASP A 217 -12.37 -7.64 -21.31
C ASP A 217 -11.17 -8.12 -22.15
N ASP A 218 -9.97 -7.59 -21.89
CA ASP A 218 -8.73 -7.97 -22.58
C ASP A 218 -8.34 -9.45 -22.34
N SER A 219 -8.85 -10.06 -21.29
CA SER A 219 -8.60 -11.45 -20.90
C SER A 219 -9.77 -12.39 -21.23
N ASP A 220 -10.80 -11.94 -21.93
CA ASP A 220 -12.03 -12.69 -22.21
C ASP A 220 -12.69 -13.27 -20.93
N LEU A 221 -12.65 -12.51 -19.82
CA LEU A 221 -13.20 -12.90 -18.53
C LEU A 221 -14.47 -12.12 -18.20
N GLU A 222 -15.51 -12.80 -17.76
CA GLU A 222 -16.69 -12.13 -17.18
C GLU A 222 -16.34 -11.53 -15.82
N SER A 223 -16.45 -10.19 -15.69
CA SER A 223 -16.14 -9.47 -14.46
C SER A 223 -17.11 -9.83 -13.33
N PRO A 224 -16.63 -10.29 -12.16
CA PRO A 224 -17.49 -10.50 -10.99
C PRO A 224 -17.81 -9.19 -10.26
N GLY A 225 -17.43 -8.05 -10.82
CA GLY A 225 -17.43 -6.72 -10.23
C GLY A 225 -16.07 -6.33 -9.63
N LEU A 226 -15.79 -5.04 -9.67
CA LEU A 226 -14.50 -4.48 -9.26
C LEU A 226 -14.25 -4.62 -7.74
N SER A 227 -13.03 -4.96 -7.38
CA SER A 227 -12.60 -5.22 -5.99
C SER A 227 -11.96 -4.00 -5.30
N HIS A 228 -12.09 -2.80 -5.87
CA HIS A 228 -11.46 -1.57 -5.41
C HIS A 228 -11.76 -1.23 -3.94
N HIS A 229 -12.97 -1.52 -3.47
CA HIS A 229 -13.37 -1.29 -2.09
C HIS A 229 -12.58 -2.18 -1.10
N LEU A 230 -12.23 -3.41 -1.48
CA LEU A 230 -11.39 -4.31 -0.67
C LEU A 230 -9.96 -3.76 -0.56
N LEU A 231 -9.42 -3.27 -1.68
CA LEU A 231 -8.10 -2.65 -1.72
C LEU A 231 -8.05 -1.40 -0.84
N MET A 232 -9.05 -0.54 -0.92
CA MET A 232 -9.09 0.70 -0.12
C MET A 232 -9.23 0.42 1.38
N ASP A 233 -10.03 -0.57 1.79
CA ASP A 233 -10.09 -1.03 3.19
C ASP A 233 -8.73 -1.49 3.71
N PHE A 234 -8.02 -2.27 2.89
CA PHE A 234 -6.68 -2.76 3.20
C PHE A 234 -5.68 -1.61 3.35
N ILE A 235 -5.64 -0.68 2.38
CA ILE A 235 -4.75 0.48 2.39
C ILE A 235 -5.04 1.37 3.60
N ASN A 236 -6.28 1.67 3.89
CA ASN A 236 -6.66 2.47 5.05
C ASN A 236 -6.14 1.85 6.36
N THR A 237 -6.25 0.53 6.51
CA THR A 237 -5.72 -0.17 7.70
C THR A 237 -4.19 -0.21 7.72
N LEU A 238 -3.55 -0.38 6.56
CA LEU A 238 -2.10 -0.34 6.44
C LEU A 238 -1.54 1.02 6.89
N LEU A 239 -2.22 2.12 6.51
CA LEU A 239 -1.83 3.50 6.84
C LEU A 239 -2.12 3.88 8.30
N GLN A 240 -3.09 3.25 8.99
CA GLN A 240 -3.40 3.57 10.38
C GLN A 240 -2.26 3.17 11.31
N ASP A 241 -1.80 4.11 12.14
CA ASP A 241 -0.89 3.83 13.24
C ASP A 241 -1.71 3.54 14.52
N LYS A 242 -1.64 2.30 15.03
CA LYS A 242 -2.34 1.91 16.29
C LYS A 242 -1.97 2.79 17.50
N SER A 243 -0.96 3.63 17.41
CA SER A 243 -0.53 4.54 18.48
C SER A 243 -1.51 5.69 18.74
N ILE A 244 -2.32 6.08 17.75
CA ILE A 244 -3.27 7.19 17.90
C ILE A 244 -4.50 6.77 18.74
N PHE A 245 -4.97 5.55 18.58
CA PHE A 245 -6.12 5.05 19.34
C PHE A 245 -5.85 4.88 20.84
N LYS A 246 -4.62 4.54 21.26
CA LYS A 246 -4.27 4.48 22.69
C LYS A 246 -4.25 5.85 23.37
N ARG A 247 -3.99 6.93 22.65
CA ARG A 247 -3.99 8.29 23.20
C ARG A 247 -5.41 8.83 23.46
N ILE A 248 -6.38 8.44 22.64
CA ILE A 248 -7.77 8.90 22.79
C ILE A 248 -8.46 8.20 23.95
N ILE A 249 -8.14 6.92 24.22
CA ILE A 249 -8.75 6.15 25.32
C ILE A 249 -8.14 6.50 26.70
N LEU A 250 -6.92 7.05 26.75
CA LEU A 250 -6.26 7.41 28.00
C LEU A 250 -6.49 8.87 28.44
N ASN A 251 -7.11 9.68 27.59
CA ASN A 251 -7.42 11.10 27.86
C ASN A 251 -8.94 11.40 27.77
N GLY A 252 -9.81 10.41 27.76
CA GLY A 252 -11.26 10.48 27.94
C GLY A 252 -11.64 9.70 29.19
#